data_d6a6e38b451467e672c51de9d55fb37a
#
_entry.id   d6a6e38b451467e672c51de9d55fb37a
#
_cell.length_a   1.000
_cell.length_b   1.000
_cell.length_c   1.000
_cell.angle_alpha   90.00
_cell.angle_beta   90.00
_cell.angle_gamma   90.00
#
_symmetry.space_group_name_H-M   'P 1'
#
loop_
_entity.id
_entity.type
_entity.pdbx_description
1 polymer ?
#
loop_
_entity_poly.entity_id
_entity_poly.type
_entity_poly.pdbx_seq_one_letter_code
_entity_poly.pdbx_strand_id
1 'polypeptide(L)'
;EVIHSEVIGSFSHYPLRLAWAITIHKAQGLTFDRVVIDAADAFAAGQVYVALSRCRTLEGIVLYTPIPNHALTNAHEVLAFTNQQQCIDIIQEQLPFAQRDYLTILLCTLYDFREQINHCYALLQIVKKMTSIQNLSEDYFSNIITPLEELQREGERFQQQLRQIVYQHATDRLHDRLKASIAYFAPRLHAVLQIISDCPLRSNDKSDAALLKQSLLDIYAAISRTAYLQSQVTLSPTVEGYFKARNTFRLHEPNLLIYTVQRKARTSSTAFQSLSLLKQGYRLKEIADMRKITLKTIVRHLRPFMDDGLIDLSDIFPADRKYLR
;
A
#
# COMPACT_ATOMS: atom_id res chain seq x y z
N GLU A 1 7.12 -21.59 -12.54
CA GLU A 1 7.31 -20.52 -13.54
C GLU A 1 6.57 -19.28 -13.07
N VAL A 2 7.27 -18.18 -12.87
CA VAL A 2 6.65 -16.88 -12.55
C VAL A 2 6.34 -16.19 -13.86
N ILE A 3 5.07 -15.98 -14.14
CA ILE A 3 4.63 -15.24 -15.33
C ILE A 3 4.89 -13.75 -15.08
N HIS A 4 5.82 -13.18 -15.85
CA HIS A 4 6.05 -11.74 -15.86
C HIS A 4 5.23 -11.14 -17.01
N SER A 5 4.41 -10.11 -16.71
CA SER A 5 3.71 -9.33 -17.72
C SER A 5 4.45 -8.02 -17.96
N GLU A 6 4.78 -7.72 -19.21
CA GLU A 6 5.36 -6.44 -19.63
C GLU A 6 4.35 -5.69 -20.48
N VAL A 7 4.13 -4.41 -20.16
CA VAL A 7 3.26 -3.55 -20.94
C VAL A 7 4.06 -2.99 -22.12
N ILE A 8 3.84 -3.55 -23.30
CA ILE A 8 4.51 -3.17 -24.56
C ILE A 8 3.85 -2.00 -25.29
N GLY A 9 2.65 -1.58 -24.85
CA GLY A 9 1.95 -0.45 -25.42
C GLY A 9 0.62 -0.19 -24.75
N SER A 10 0.08 0.98 -24.96
CA SER A 10 -1.26 1.38 -24.53
C SER A 10 -2.00 2.08 -25.65
N PHE A 11 -3.32 1.93 -25.70
CA PHE A 11 -4.19 2.65 -26.63
C PHE A 11 -5.43 3.15 -25.90
N SER A 12 -5.97 4.25 -26.39
CA SER A 12 -7.22 4.81 -25.87
C SER A 12 -8.32 4.69 -26.92
N HIS A 13 -9.48 4.21 -26.53
CA HIS A 13 -10.64 4.11 -27.42
C HIS A 13 -11.94 4.44 -26.66
N TYR A 14 -12.97 4.81 -27.38
CA TYR A 14 -14.29 4.89 -26.79
C TYR A 14 -14.81 3.47 -26.54
N PRO A 15 -15.26 3.12 -25.32
CA PRO A 15 -15.69 1.75 -24.97
C PRO A 15 -17.09 1.42 -25.53
N LEU A 16 -17.32 1.72 -26.80
CA LEU A 16 -18.56 1.44 -27.49
C LEU A 16 -18.51 0.02 -28.06
N ARG A 17 -19.60 -0.72 -27.87
CA ARG A 17 -19.80 -2.05 -28.44
C ARG A 17 -21.17 -2.11 -29.12
N LEU A 18 -21.24 -2.75 -30.28
CA LEU A 18 -22.50 -3.09 -30.87
C LEU A 18 -23.19 -4.17 -30.02
N ALA A 19 -24.45 -3.95 -29.65
CA ALA A 19 -25.21 -4.81 -28.76
C ALA A 19 -26.48 -5.34 -29.45
N TRP A 20 -26.31 -6.00 -30.59
CA TRP A 20 -27.42 -6.69 -31.27
C TRP A 20 -27.85 -7.95 -30.54
N ALA A 21 -26.86 -8.72 -30.10
CA ALA A 21 -27.02 -9.87 -29.24
C ALA A 21 -25.83 -9.93 -28.25
N ILE A 22 -26.09 -10.38 -27.05
CA ILE A 22 -25.09 -10.57 -26.03
C ILE A 22 -25.13 -12.01 -25.50
N THR A 23 -23.98 -12.54 -25.13
CA THR A 23 -23.93 -13.87 -24.51
C THR A 23 -24.57 -13.83 -23.14
N ILE A 24 -25.10 -14.97 -22.70
CA ILE A 24 -25.71 -15.14 -21.37
C ILE A 24 -24.76 -14.67 -20.26
N HIS A 25 -23.45 -14.96 -20.36
CA HIS A 25 -22.46 -14.49 -19.39
C HIS A 25 -22.34 -12.96 -19.34
N LYS A 26 -22.38 -12.29 -20.48
CA LYS A 26 -22.33 -10.83 -20.54
C LYS A 26 -23.62 -10.15 -20.08
N ALA A 27 -24.73 -10.89 -20.08
CA ALA A 27 -26.01 -10.44 -19.55
C ALA A 27 -26.09 -10.54 -18.01
N GLN A 28 -25.12 -11.13 -17.33
CA GLN A 28 -25.09 -11.17 -15.88
C GLN A 28 -25.08 -9.75 -15.29
N GLY A 29 -25.94 -9.51 -14.31
CA GLY A 29 -26.12 -8.20 -13.72
C GLY A 29 -27.03 -7.23 -14.49
N LEU A 30 -27.43 -7.56 -15.71
CA LEU A 30 -28.40 -6.78 -16.48
C LEU A 30 -29.82 -7.27 -16.21
N THR A 31 -30.81 -6.39 -16.42
CA THR A 31 -32.23 -6.71 -16.30
C THR A 31 -32.97 -6.10 -17.48
N PHE A 32 -33.85 -6.88 -18.09
CA PHE A 32 -34.59 -6.51 -19.27
C PHE A 32 -36.10 -6.62 -19.03
N ASP A 33 -36.88 -5.75 -19.64
CA ASP A 33 -38.35 -5.87 -19.65
C ASP A 33 -38.83 -6.89 -20.70
N ARG A 34 -38.07 -7.00 -21.80
CA ARG A 34 -38.32 -7.96 -22.90
C ARG A 34 -36.98 -8.52 -23.39
N VAL A 35 -36.95 -9.82 -23.61
CA VAL A 35 -35.73 -10.53 -24.07
C VAL A 35 -36.10 -11.70 -24.98
N VAL A 36 -35.31 -11.87 -26.02
CA VAL A 36 -35.34 -13.09 -26.85
C VAL A 36 -34.17 -13.95 -26.43
N ILE A 37 -34.41 -15.17 -26.01
CA ILE A 37 -33.37 -16.10 -25.52
C ILE A 37 -33.21 -17.24 -26.51
N ASP A 38 -31.97 -17.42 -26.97
CA ASP A 38 -31.54 -18.64 -27.69
C ASP A 38 -30.63 -19.43 -26.76
N ALA A 39 -31.09 -20.58 -26.31
CA ALA A 39 -30.40 -21.45 -25.37
C ALA A 39 -30.15 -22.86 -25.92
N ALA A 40 -30.28 -23.05 -27.26
CA ALA A 40 -30.11 -24.37 -27.88
C ALA A 40 -28.71 -24.97 -27.56
N ASP A 41 -27.66 -24.17 -27.59
CA ASP A 41 -26.29 -24.58 -27.35
C ASP A 41 -25.79 -24.29 -25.93
N ALA A 42 -26.71 -24.15 -24.96
CA ALA A 42 -26.31 -23.99 -23.57
C ALA A 42 -25.63 -25.27 -23.04
N PHE A 43 -24.39 -25.19 -22.66
CA PHE A 43 -23.55 -26.32 -22.24
C PHE A 43 -23.19 -26.32 -20.74
N ALA A 44 -23.31 -25.18 -20.08
CA ALA A 44 -22.91 -25.05 -18.68
C ALA A 44 -24.12 -25.14 -17.74
N ALA A 45 -23.96 -25.84 -16.61
CA ALA A 45 -24.96 -25.93 -15.56
C ALA A 45 -25.39 -24.53 -15.09
N GLY A 46 -26.71 -24.31 -14.97
CA GLY A 46 -27.30 -23.03 -14.54
C GLY A 46 -27.31 -21.92 -15.60
N GLN A 47 -26.73 -22.13 -16.79
CA GLN A 47 -26.67 -21.11 -17.84
C GLN A 47 -28.05 -20.65 -18.29
N VAL A 48 -28.96 -21.59 -18.47
CA VAL A 48 -30.36 -21.31 -18.82
C VAL A 48 -31.07 -20.52 -17.71
N TYR A 49 -30.85 -20.88 -16.46
CA TYR A 49 -31.40 -20.13 -15.32
C TYR A 49 -30.92 -18.66 -15.33
N VAL A 50 -29.63 -18.45 -15.60
CA VAL A 50 -29.07 -17.09 -15.70
C VAL A 50 -29.77 -16.31 -16.82
N ALA A 51 -30.01 -16.91 -17.98
CA ALA A 51 -30.69 -16.26 -19.10
C ALA A 51 -32.15 -15.90 -18.76
N LEU A 52 -32.94 -16.86 -18.23
CA LEU A 52 -34.33 -16.65 -17.86
C LEU A 52 -34.47 -15.59 -16.75
N SER A 53 -33.57 -15.61 -15.75
CA SER A 53 -33.57 -14.64 -14.65
C SER A 53 -33.22 -13.23 -15.05
N ARG A 54 -32.84 -12.96 -16.30
CA ARG A 54 -32.54 -11.58 -16.79
C ARG A 54 -33.84 -10.81 -17.10
N CYS A 55 -34.98 -11.45 -17.27
CA CYS A 55 -36.24 -10.77 -17.54
C CYS A 55 -37.04 -10.58 -16.24
N ARG A 56 -37.74 -9.44 -16.16
CA ARG A 56 -38.55 -9.10 -14.98
C ARG A 56 -39.81 -9.94 -14.86
N THR A 57 -40.41 -10.27 -16.00
CA THR A 57 -41.66 -11.01 -16.05
C THR A 57 -41.59 -12.15 -17.05
N LEU A 58 -42.41 -13.18 -16.88
CA LEU A 58 -42.46 -14.31 -17.79
C LEU A 58 -42.99 -13.91 -19.18
N GLU A 59 -43.91 -12.97 -19.21
CA GLU A 59 -44.52 -12.44 -20.44
C GLU A 59 -43.51 -11.66 -21.32
N GLY A 60 -42.42 -11.20 -20.70
CA GLY A 60 -41.32 -10.51 -21.42
C GLY A 60 -40.33 -11.45 -22.12
N ILE A 61 -40.45 -12.75 -21.89
CA ILE A 61 -39.52 -13.75 -22.43
C ILE A 61 -40.07 -14.37 -23.71
N VAL A 62 -39.26 -14.37 -24.75
CA VAL A 62 -39.48 -15.15 -25.97
C VAL A 62 -38.31 -16.13 -26.13
N LEU A 63 -38.64 -17.40 -26.27
CA LEU A 63 -37.64 -18.43 -26.60
C LEU A 63 -37.51 -18.52 -28.11
N TYR A 64 -36.30 -18.29 -28.62
CA TYR A 64 -35.99 -18.46 -30.05
C TYR A 64 -35.96 -19.94 -30.43
N THR A 65 -35.40 -20.78 -29.54
CA THR A 65 -35.39 -22.22 -29.64
C THR A 65 -35.97 -22.85 -28.35
N PRO A 66 -36.63 -24.01 -28.41
CA PRO A 66 -37.01 -24.72 -27.21
C PRO A 66 -35.79 -25.06 -26.36
N ILE A 67 -35.90 -24.93 -25.04
CA ILE A 67 -34.85 -25.29 -24.11
C ILE A 67 -34.70 -26.81 -24.07
N PRO A 68 -33.57 -27.38 -24.48
CA PRO A 68 -33.38 -28.82 -24.46
C PRO A 68 -33.17 -29.32 -23.02
N ASN A 69 -33.63 -30.57 -22.75
CA ASN A 69 -33.53 -31.16 -21.41
C ASN A 69 -32.07 -31.22 -20.85
N HIS A 70 -31.09 -31.39 -21.72
CA HIS A 70 -29.66 -31.42 -21.31
C HIS A 70 -29.16 -30.05 -20.81
N ALA A 71 -29.79 -28.96 -21.25
CA ALA A 71 -29.44 -27.62 -20.81
C ALA A 71 -30.04 -27.24 -19.45
N LEU A 72 -30.98 -28.03 -18.93
CA LEU A 72 -31.56 -27.87 -17.61
C LEU A 72 -30.79 -28.57 -16.49
N THR A 73 -29.50 -28.81 -16.73
CA THR A 73 -28.65 -29.44 -15.73
C THR A 73 -28.24 -28.46 -14.64
N ASN A 74 -28.28 -28.91 -13.39
CA ASN A 74 -27.71 -28.23 -12.24
C ASN A 74 -26.36 -28.88 -11.90
N ALA A 75 -25.44 -28.10 -11.37
CA ALA A 75 -24.21 -28.67 -10.82
C ALA A 75 -24.54 -29.59 -9.65
N HIS A 76 -24.10 -30.84 -9.72
CA HIS A 76 -24.37 -31.85 -8.68
C HIS A 76 -23.91 -31.40 -7.30
N GLU A 77 -22.77 -30.68 -7.25
CA GLU A 77 -22.21 -30.12 -6.03
C GLU A 77 -23.12 -29.07 -5.41
N VAL A 78 -23.75 -28.21 -6.24
CA VAL A 78 -24.70 -27.19 -5.77
C VAL A 78 -25.97 -27.84 -5.20
N LEU A 79 -26.48 -28.87 -5.87
CA LEU A 79 -27.64 -29.62 -5.36
C LEU A 79 -27.32 -30.35 -4.06
N ALA A 80 -26.13 -30.98 -3.98
CA ALA A 80 -25.68 -31.65 -2.77
C ALA A 80 -25.59 -30.65 -1.60
N PHE A 81 -24.97 -29.46 -1.86
CA PHE A 81 -24.89 -28.39 -0.86
C PHE A 81 -26.27 -27.88 -0.43
N THR A 82 -27.17 -27.63 -1.38
CA THR A 82 -28.54 -27.15 -1.07
C THR A 82 -29.32 -28.15 -0.25
N ASN A 83 -29.16 -29.44 -0.56
CA ASN A 83 -29.85 -30.53 0.18
C ASN A 83 -29.27 -30.73 1.60
N GLN A 84 -28.04 -30.24 1.84
CA GLN A 84 -27.39 -30.25 3.16
C GLN A 84 -27.68 -29.00 3.98
N GLN A 85 -28.52 -28.06 3.49
CA GLN A 85 -28.84 -26.85 4.26
C GLN A 85 -29.44 -27.25 5.62
N GLN A 86 -28.76 -26.74 6.65
CA GLN A 86 -29.22 -26.94 8.03
C GLN A 86 -30.46 -26.09 8.32
N CYS A 87 -31.31 -26.58 9.22
CA CYS A 87 -32.43 -25.79 9.71
C CYS A 87 -31.93 -24.51 10.40
N ILE A 88 -32.70 -23.41 10.28
CA ILE A 88 -32.38 -22.12 10.90
C ILE A 88 -32.05 -22.25 12.39
N ASP A 89 -32.82 -23.10 13.10
CA ASP A 89 -32.63 -23.33 14.53
C ASP A 89 -31.22 -23.89 14.84
N ILE A 90 -30.76 -24.86 14.04
CA ILE A 90 -29.40 -25.44 14.18
C ILE A 90 -28.33 -24.37 13.89
N ILE A 91 -28.56 -23.55 12.86
CA ILE A 91 -27.64 -22.45 12.54
C ILE A 91 -27.57 -21.44 13.69
N GLN A 92 -28.70 -21.08 14.29
CA GLN A 92 -28.77 -20.18 15.43
C GLN A 92 -28.06 -20.73 16.67
N GLU A 93 -28.16 -22.02 16.91
CA GLU A 93 -27.40 -22.67 18.00
C GLU A 93 -25.90 -22.71 17.76
N GLN A 94 -25.47 -22.89 16.51
CA GLN A 94 -24.07 -22.98 16.14
C GLN A 94 -23.39 -21.59 16.00
N LEU A 95 -24.16 -20.54 15.72
CA LEU A 95 -23.64 -19.19 15.47
C LEU A 95 -22.75 -18.65 16.60
N PRO A 96 -23.08 -18.77 17.90
CA PRO A 96 -22.23 -18.29 18.99
C PRO A 96 -20.87 -19.02 19.05
N PHE A 97 -20.83 -20.30 18.68
CA PHE A 97 -19.59 -21.06 18.61
C PHE A 97 -18.73 -20.58 17.44
N ALA A 98 -19.32 -20.45 16.26
CA ALA A 98 -18.62 -19.95 15.08
C ALA A 98 -18.10 -18.51 15.27
N GLN A 99 -18.86 -17.64 15.93
CA GLN A 99 -18.43 -16.29 16.28
C GLN A 99 -17.19 -16.28 17.19
N ARG A 100 -17.14 -17.19 18.16
CA ARG A 100 -15.98 -17.33 19.07
C ARG A 100 -14.76 -17.88 18.36
N ASP A 101 -14.95 -18.90 17.54
CA ASP A 101 -13.85 -19.46 16.75
C ASP A 101 -13.28 -18.38 15.82
N TYR A 102 -14.16 -17.62 15.20
CA TYR A 102 -13.75 -16.51 14.33
C TYR A 102 -13.06 -15.39 15.10
N LEU A 103 -13.58 -15.01 16.27
CA LEU A 103 -12.92 -14.05 17.15
C LEU A 103 -11.51 -14.53 17.54
N THR A 104 -11.37 -15.82 17.86
CA THR A 104 -10.09 -16.42 18.20
C THR A 104 -9.09 -16.28 17.05
N ILE A 105 -9.53 -16.55 15.81
CA ILE A 105 -8.70 -16.37 14.62
C ILE A 105 -8.28 -14.91 14.49
N LEU A 106 -9.24 -13.96 14.58
CA LEU A 106 -8.95 -12.52 14.48
C LEU A 106 -7.96 -12.05 15.56
N LEU A 107 -8.15 -12.47 16.80
CA LEU A 107 -7.23 -12.14 17.90
C LEU A 107 -5.83 -12.73 17.66
N CYS A 108 -5.74 -13.97 17.19
CA CYS A 108 -4.44 -14.59 16.91
C CYS A 108 -3.69 -13.88 15.78
N THR A 109 -4.37 -13.38 14.74
CA THR A 109 -3.71 -12.64 13.67
C THR A 109 -3.05 -11.34 14.13
N LEU A 110 -3.53 -10.74 15.23
CA LEU A 110 -2.92 -9.52 15.78
C LEU A 110 -1.54 -9.75 16.39
N TYR A 111 -1.19 -11.00 16.69
CA TYR A 111 0.08 -11.39 17.28
C TYR A 111 0.89 -12.31 16.36
N ASP A 112 0.63 -12.22 15.05
CA ASP A 112 1.39 -12.89 14.00
C ASP A 112 2.17 -11.85 13.18
N PHE A 113 3.48 -11.89 13.29
CA PHE A 113 4.40 -10.93 12.65
C PHE A 113 5.18 -11.54 11.49
N ARG A 114 4.86 -12.78 11.06
CA ARG A 114 5.60 -13.51 10.02
C ARG A 114 5.60 -12.75 8.68
N GLU A 115 4.48 -12.14 8.32
CA GLU A 115 4.37 -11.37 7.07
C GLU A 115 5.32 -10.16 7.08
N GLN A 116 5.35 -9.40 8.19
CA GLN A 116 6.21 -8.24 8.35
C GLN A 116 7.69 -8.64 8.35
N ILE A 117 8.05 -9.73 9.02
CA ILE A 117 9.41 -10.29 9.03
C ILE A 117 9.83 -10.69 7.61
N ASN A 118 8.98 -11.40 6.89
CA ASN A 118 9.26 -11.82 5.51
C ASN A 118 9.45 -10.62 4.58
N HIS A 119 8.65 -9.56 4.72
CA HIS A 119 8.83 -8.33 3.97
C HIS A 119 10.16 -7.64 4.29
N CYS A 120 10.58 -7.62 5.55
CA CYS A 120 11.88 -7.09 5.94
C CYS A 120 13.04 -7.88 5.32
N TYR A 121 12.98 -9.21 5.34
CA TYR A 121 13.98 -10.06 4.69
C TYR A 121 14.02 -9.88 3.18
N ALA A 122 12.86 -9.82 2.53
CA ALA A 122 12.77 -9.58 1.09
C ALA A 122 13.38 -8.22 0.73
N LEU A 123 13.06 -7.16 1.48
CA LEU A 123 13.63 -5.84 1.29
C LEU A 123 15.15 -5.84 1.49
N LEU A 124 15.67 -6.50 2.51
CA LEU A 124 17.10 -6.64 2.75
C LEU A 124 17.81 -7.28 1.56
N GLN A 125 17.23 -8.34 0.97
CA GLN A 125 17.80 -8.99 -0.21
C GLN A 125 17.81 -8.09 -1.45
N ILE A 126 16.79 -7.26 -1.61
CA ILE A 126 16.72 -6.27 -2.70
C ILE A 126 17.78 -5.19 -2.50
N VAL A 127 17.86 -4.62 -1.29
CA VAL A 127 18.79 -3.53 -0.96
C VAL A 127 20.26 -3.97 -1.08
N LYS A 128 20.58 -5.22 -0.72
CA LYS A 128 21.94 -5.78 -0.91
C LYS A 128 22.40 -5.84 -2.37
N LYS A 129 21.46 -5.87 -3.32
CA LYS A 129 21.76 -5.86 -4.76
C LYS A 129 21.85 -4.45 -5.35
N MET A 130 21.38 -3.42 -4.63
CA MET A 130 21.39 -2.04 -5.09
C MET A 130 22.75 -1.39 -4.83
N THR A 131 23.42 -0.94 -5.89
CA THR A 131 24.71 -0.24 -5.79
C THR A 131 24.59 1.25 -5.49
N SER A 132 23.37 1.79 -5.61
CA SER A 132 23.07 3.21 -5.41
C SER A 132 22.86 3.60 -3.95
N ILE A 133 22.67 2.62 -3.05
CA ILE A 133 22.36 2.84 -1.63
C ILE A 133 23.60 3.23 -0.86
N GLN A 134 23.49 4.33 -0.14
CA GLN A 134 24.51 4.84 0.78
C GLN A 134 24.06 4.60 2.23
N ASN A 135 25.03 4.57 3.15
CA ASN A 135 24.80 4.33 4.58
C ASN A 135 24.13 2.98 4.88
N LEU A 136 24.32 1.99 4.00
CA LEU A 136 23.85 0.64 4.27
C LEU A 136 24.67 0.04 5.41
N SER A 137 24.03 -0.09 6.58
CA SER A 137 24.55 -0.86 7.71
C SER A 137 23.72 -2.15 7.82
N GLU A 138 24.39 -3.27 8.01
CA GLU A 138 23.69 -4.53 8.32
C GLU A 138 22.91 -4.43 9.64
N ASP A 139 23.36 -3.60 10.57
CA ASP A 139 22.69 -3.36 11.84
C ASP A 139 21.31 -2.71 11.68
N TYR A 140 21.10 -1.87 10.65
CA TYR A 140 19.81 -1.21 10.46
C TYR A 140 18.65 -2.22 10.30
N PHE A 141 18.83 -3.18 9.41
CA PHE A 141 17.80 -4.22 9.20
C PHE A 141 17.74 -5.21 10.37
N SER A 142 18.86 -5.54 10.98
CA SER A 142 18.89 -6.39 12.19
C SER A 142 18.12 -5.76 13.32
N ASN A 143 18.22 -4.44 13.53
CA ASN A 143 17.48 -3.70 14.55
C ASN A 143 15.96 -3.66 14.31
N ILE A 144 15.49 -3.96 13.09
CA ILE A 144 14.07 -4.11 12.78
C ILE A 144 13.65 -5.58 12.89
N ILE A 145 14.42 -6.49 12.31
CA ILE A 145 14.06 -7.90 12.16
C ILE A 145 14.13 -8.63 13.52
N THR A 146 15.22 -8.48 14.25
CA THR A 146 15.41 -9.20 15.52
C THR A 146 14.29 -8.93 16.55
N PRO A 147 13.88 -7.67 16.80
CA PRO A 147 12.74 -7.41 17.67
C PRO A 147 11.43 -7.99 17.16
N LEU A 148 11.19 -7.99 15.85
CA LEU A 148 9.98 -8.60 15.27
C LEU A 148 9.98 -10.12 15.43
N GLU A 149 11.13 -10.79 15.31
CA GLU A 149 11.26 -12.23 15.56
C GLU A 149 11.06 -12.59 17.04
N GLU A 150 11.53 -11.73 17.95
CA GLU A 150 11.24 -11.88 19.38
C GLU A 150 9.75 -11.73 19.67
N LEU A 151 9.11 -10.71 19.05
CA LEU A 151 7.67 -10.50 19.15
C LEU A 151 6.88 -11.66 18.56
N GLN A 152 7.35 -12.28 17.46
CA GLN A 152 6.74 -13.46 16.87
C GLN A 152 6.75 -14.64 17.84
N ARG A 153 7.89 -14.94 18.47
CA ARG A 153 8.01 -16.04 19.45
C ARG A 153 7.09 -15.86 20.65
N GLU A 154 7.02 -14.64 21.19
CA GLU A 154 6.11 -14.34 22.29
C GLU A 154 4.65 -14.28 21.82
N GLY A 155 4.41 -13.81 20.60
CA GLY A 155 3.10 -13.82 19.95
C GLY A 155 2.53 -15.23 19.81
N GLU A 156 3.33 -16.20 19.39
CA GLU A 156 2.90 -17.61 19.27
C GLU A 156 2.50 -18.19 20.63
N ARG A 157 3.28 -17.91 21.68
CA ARG A 157 2.93 -18.32 23.05
C ARG A 157 1.63 -17.67 23.51
N PHE A 158 1.45 -16.39 23.20
CA PHE A 158 0.26 -15.66 23.57
C PHE A 158 -0.99 -16.13 22.79
N GLN A 159 -0.85 -16.46 21.51
CA GLN A 159 -1.92 -17.06 20.72
C GLN A 159 -2.43 -18.37 21.30
N GLN A 160 -1.54 -19.23 21.83
CA GLN A 160 -1.94 -20.46 22.51
C GLN A 160 -2.76 -20.17 23.78
N GLN A 161 -2.36 -19.17 24.55
CA GLN A 161 -3.13 -18.72 25.73
C GLN A 161 -4.49 -18.15 25.34
N LEU A 162 -4.57 -17.34 24.29
CA LEU A 162 -5.82 -16.76 23.79
C LEU A 162 -6.83 -17.85 23.40
N ARG A 163 -6.38 -18.86 22.64
CA ARG A 163 -7.23 -20.01 22.27
C ARG A 163 -7.82 -20.71 23.50
N GLN A 164 -7.03 -20.94 24.53
CA GLN A 164 -7.49 -21.56 25.76
C GLN A 164 -8.52 -20.69 26.51
N ILE A 165 -8.26 -19.39 26.63
CA ILE A 165 -9.12 -18.45 27.35
C ILE A 165 -10.48 -18.31 26.66
N VAL A 166 -10.47 -18.15 25.32
CA VAL A 166 -11.72 -18.04 24.54
C VAL A 166 -12.51 -19.34 24.58
N TYR A 167 -11.86 -20.50 24.52
CA TYR A 167 -12.50 -21.80 24.66
C TYR A 167 -13.17 -21.96 26.03
N GLN A 168 -12.55 -21.45 27.11
CA GLN A 168 -13.08 -21.52 28.48
C GLN A 168 -14.17 -20.49 28.80
N HIS A 169 -14.58 -19.65 27.83
CA HIS A 169 -15.56 -18.56 28.01
C HIS A 169 -15.19 -17.54 29.10
N ALA A 170 -13.93 -17.38 29.41
CA ALA A 170 -13.44 -16.49 30.44
C ALA A 170 -13.27 -15.05 29.93
N THR A 171 -14.38 -14.32 29.72
CA THR A 171 -14.39 -12.97 29.13
C THR A 171 -13.56 -11.96 29.93
N ASP A 172 -13.67 -11.95 31.25
CA ASP A 172 -12.91 -11.02 32.10
C ASP A 172 -11.42 -11.32 32.01
N ARG A 173 -11.05 -12.60 32.05
CA ARG A 173 -9.67 -13.05 31.89
C ARG A 173 -9.12 -12.71 30.51
N LEU A 174 -9.95 -12.78 29.45
CA LEU A 174 -9.57 -12.36 28.11
C LEU A 174 -9.20 -10.87 28.09
N HIS A 175 -10.06 -10.03 28.67
CA HIS A 175 -9.84 -8.59 28.72
C HIS A 175 -8.55 -8.22 29.48
N ASP A 176 -8.33 -8.81 30.65
CA ASP A 176 -7.12 -8.57 31.45
C ASP A 176 -5.85 -9.01 30.71
N ARG A 177 -5.90 -10.16 30.04
CA ARG A 177 -4.77 -10.67 29.26
C ARG A 177 -4.47 -9.82 28.04
N LEU A 178 -5.51 -9.31 27.34
CA LEU A 178 -5.34 -8.37 26.24
C LEU A 178 -4.73 -7.04 26.72
N LYS A 179 -5.17 -6.49 27.86
CA LYS A 179 -4.55 -5.31 28.45
C LYS A 179 -3.08 -5.53 28.80
N ALA A 180 -2.76 -6.66 29.43
CA ALA A 180 -1.38 -6.99 29.75
C ALA A 180 -0.51 -7.15 28.50
N SER A 181 -1.07 -7.69 27.40
CA SER A 181 -0.36 -7.81 26.14
C SER A 181 0.03 -6.48 25.52
N ILE A 182 -0.84 -5.45 25.60
CA ILE A 182 -0.49 -4.11 25.11
C ILE A 182 0.74 -3.57 25.82
N ALA A 183 0.81 -3.70 27.13
CA ALA A 183 1.96 -3.23 27.90
C ALA A 183 3.29 -3.88 27.45
N TYR A 184 3.22 -5.09 26.90
CA TYR A 184 4.39 -5.80 26.39
C TYR A 184 4.69 -5.48 24.93
N PHE A 185 3.68 -5.60 24.04
CA PHE A 185 3.86 -5.50 22.58
C PHE A 185 3.96 -4.05 22.09
N ALA A 186 3.13 -3.12 22.59
CA ALA A 186 3.04 -1.76 22.05
C ALA A 186 4.37 -0.98 22.14
N PRO A 187 5.11 -0.96 23.26
CA PRO A 187 6.39 -0.23 23.32
C PRO A 187 7.42 -0.78 22.33
N ARG A 188 7.44 -2.11 22.12
CA ARG A 188 8.39 -2.77 21.22
C ARG A 188 8.05 -2.51 19.77
N LEU A 189 6.77 -2.55 19.40
CA LEU A 189 6.31 -2.17 18.07
C LEU A 189 6.60 -0.69 17.76
N HIS A 190 6.38 0.21 18.74
CA HIS A 190 6.71 1.62 18.59
C HIS A 190 8.22 1.85 18.42
N ALA A 191 9.06 1.09 19.12
CA ALA A 191 10.51 1.17 18.92
C ALA A 191 10.92 0.77 17.50
N VAL A 192 10.33 -0.29 16.94
CA VAL A 192 10.56 -0.68 15.54
C VAL A 192 10.07 0.39 14.57
N LEU A 193 8.88 0.97 14.80
CA LEU A 193 8.35 2.05 13.98
C LEU A 193 9.27 3.28 14.00
N GLN A 194 9.87 3.60 15.16
CA GLN A 194 10.82 4.69 15.28
C GLN A 194 12.08 4.44 14.45
N ILE A 195 12.64 3.21 14.52
CA ILE A 195 13.82 2.82 13.70
C ILE A 195 13.53 2.99 12.21
N ILE A 196 12.33 2.62 11.75
CA ILE A 196 11.93 2.81 10.34
C ILE A 196 11.79 4.30 10.02
N SER A 197 11.21 5.10 10.91
CA SER A 197 11.05 6.55 10.73
C SER A 197 12.39 7.28 10.65
N ASP A 198 13.37 6.84 11.43
CA ASP A 198 14.73 7.41 11.49
C ASP A 198 15.67 6.78 10.44
N CYS A 199 15.13 6.24 9.35
CA CYS A 199 15.87 5.55 8.31
C CYS A 199 17.13 6.32 7.85
N PRO A 200 18.34 5.77 8.02
CA PRO A 200 19.58 6.43 7.63
C PRO A 200 19.91 6.25 6.15
N LEU A 201 19.24 5.32 5.48
CA LEU A 201 19.54 4.94 4.10
C LEU A 201 19.29 6.09 3.13
N ARG A 202 20.19 6.26 2.19
CA ARG A 202 20.09 7.29 1.13
C ARG A 202 20.40 6.65 -0.20
N SER A 203 19.77 7.14 -1.26
CA SER A 203 20.09 6.76 -2.64
C SER A 203 20.20 7.97 -3.53
N ASN A 204 21.15 7.94 -4.45
CA ASN A 204 21.29 8.91 -5.54
C ASN A 204 20.53 8.51 -6.81
N ASP A 205 20.00 7.29 -6.87
CA ASP A 205 19.09 6.83 -7.91
C ASP A 205 17.64 7.04 -7.48
N LYS A 206 16.84 7.65 -8.35
CA LYS A 206 15.44 7.99 -8.06
C LYS A 206 14.55 6.75 -7.99
N SER A 207 14.81 5.76 -8.84
CA SER A 207 14.03 4.52 -8.91
C SER A 207 14.25 3.68 -7.67
N ASP A 208 15.53 3.47 -7.30
CA ASP A 208 15.91 2.71 -6.12
C ASP A 208 15.41 3.38 -4.84
N ALA A 209 15.53 4.73 -4.77
CA ALA A 209 15.00 5.49 -3.64
C ALA A 209 13.48 5.37 -3.49
N ALA A 210 12.74 5.39 -4.61
CA ALA A 210 11.28 5.24 -4.61
C ALA A 210 10.87 3.83 -4.15
N LEU A 211 11.55 2.79 -4.68
CA LEU A 211 11.29 1.40 -4.30
C LEU A 211 11.57 1.17 -2.81
N LEU A 212 12.73 1.62 -2.32
CA LEU A 212 13.10 1.48 -0.91
C LEU A 212 12.10 2.23 0.00
N LYS A 213 11.73 3.45 -0.38
CA LYS A 213 10.75 4.26 0.36
C LYS A 213 9.41 3.54 0.46
N GLN A 214 8.89 3.06 -0.68
CA GLN A 214 7.59 2.38 -0.71
C GLN A 214 7.60 1.12 0.14
N SER A 215 8.63 0.28 0.00
CA SER A 215 8.74 -0.96 0.79
C SER A 215 8.83 -0.70 2.29
N LEU A 216 9.57 0.33 2.72
CA LEU A 216 9.63 0.72 4.13
C LEU A 216 8.29 1.27 4.64
N LEU A 217 7.57 2.05 3.82
CA LEU A 217 6.24 2.55 4.16
C LEU A 217 5.22 1.41 4.28
N ASP A 218 5.29 0.40 3.42
CA ASP A 218 4.41 -0.78 3.49
C ASP A 218 4.63 -1.57 4.79
N ILE A 219 5.91 -1.79 5.18
CA ILE A 219 6.26 -2.42 6.45
C ILE A 219 5.78 -1.57 7.63
N TYR A 220 6.03 -0.25 7.59
CA TYR A 220 5.59 0.69 8.60
C TYR A 220 4.06 0.68 8.76
N ALA A 221 3.33 0.68 7.65
CA ALA A 221 1.87 0.65 7.63
C ALA A 221 1.32 -0.64 8.25
N ALA A 222 1.91 -1.79 7.93
CA ALA A 222 1.52 -3.09 8.48
C ALA A 222 1.72 -3.13 10.01
N ILE A 223 2.88 -2.71 10.50
CA ILE A 223 3.20 -2.67 11.94
C ILE A 223 2.30 -1.66 12.67
N SER A 224 2.12 -0.44 12.13
CA SER A 224 1.25 0.59 12.70
C SER A 224 -0.19 0.12 12.81
N ARG A 225 -0.70 -0.56 11.78
CA ARG A 225 -2.04 -1.14 11.79
C ARG A 225 -2.18 -2.19 12.88
N THR A 226 -1.20 -3.09 13.01
CA THR A 226 -1.20 -4.14 14.04
C THR A 226 -1.21 -3.51 15.44
N ALA A 227 -0.34 -2.55 15.72
CA ALA A 227 -0.28 -1.86 17.00
C ALA A 227 -1.61 -1.13 17.34
N TYR A 228 -2.18 -0.46 16.35
CA TYR A 228 -3.48 0.20 16.50
C TYR A 228 -4.60 -0.80 16.80
N LEU A 229 -4.68 -1.89 16.02
CA LEU A 229 -5.71 -2.90 16.21
C LEU A 229 -5.58 -3.59 17.58
N GLN A 230 -4.37 -3.92 18.02
CA GLN A 230 -4.14 -4.46 19.36
C GLN A 230 -4.73 -3.54 20.45
N SER A 231 -4.50 -2.22 20.35
CA SER A 231 -5.00 -1.24 21.31
C SER A 231 -6.53 -1.12 21.29
N GLN A 232 -7.14 -1.04 20.11
CA GLN A 232 -8.58 -0.84 19.95
C GLN A 232 -9.40 -2.10 20.28
N VAL A 233 -8.94 -3.26 19.84
CA VAL A 233 -9.63 -4.54 20.09
C VAL A 233 -9.63 -4.89 21.58
N THR A 234 -8.64 -4.45 22.35
CA THR A 234 -8.64 -4.61 23.81
C THR A 234 -9.79 -3.88 24.48
N LEU A 235 -10.25 -2.76 23.92
CA LEU A 235 -11.40 -2.01 24.46
C LEU A 235 -12.74 -2.73 24.20
N SER A 236 -12.84 -3.45 23.10
CA SER A 236 -14.02 -4.21 22.69
C SER A 236 -13.59 -5.50 22.00
N PRO A 237 -13.28 -6.59 22.74
CA PRO A 237 -12.77 -7.84 22.17
C PRO A 237 -13.91 -8.68 21.56
N THR A 238 -14.54 -8.13 20.52
CA THR A 238 -15.62 -8.74 19.74
C THR A 238 -15.29 -8.69 18.25
N VAL A 239 -15.94 -9.53 17.47
CA VAL A 239 -15.81 -9.50 16.00
C VAL A 239 -16.19 -8.13 15.45
N GLU A 240 -17.27 -7.54 15.93
CA GLU A 240 -17.71 -6.19 15.53
C GLU A 240 -16.67 -5.12 15.92
N GLY A 241 -16.15 -5.18 17.17
CA GLY A 241 -15.09 -4.29 17.66
C GLY A 241 -13.83 -4.34 16.79
N TYR A 242 -13.43 -5.53 16.37
CA TYR A 242 -12.30 -5.69 15.45
C TYR A 242 -12.53 -5.00 14.10
N PHE A 243 -13.68 -5.23 13.45
CA PHE A 243 -13.97 -4.62 12.15
C PHE A 243 -14.16 -3.10 12.26
N LYS A 244 -14.77 -2.62 13.34
CA LYS A 244 -14.87 -1.19 13.62
C LYS A 244 -13.48 -0.55 13.75
N ALA A 245 -12.59 -1.15 14.52
CA ALA A 245 -11.22 -0.70 14.66
C ALA A 245 -10.48 -0.72 13.30
N ARG A 246 -10.61 -1.81 12.54
CA ARG A 246 -9.99 -1.93 11.20
C ARG A 246 -10.45 -0.84 10.24
N ASN A 247 -11.73 -0.49 10.25
CA ASN A 247 -12.31 0.52 9.35
C ASN A 247 -11.98 1.96 9.78
N THR A 248 -11.69 2.18 11.06
CA THR A 248 -11.33 3.51 11.60
C THR A 248 -9.84 3.80 11.57
N PHE A 249 -9.00 2.80 11.30
CA PHE A 249 -7.56 3.00 11.21
C PHE A 249 -7.21 4.06 10.14
N ARG A 250 -6.33 4.99 10.53
CA ARG A 250 -5.73 5.99 9.63
C ARG A 250 -4.23 5.95 9.81
N LEU A 251 -3.50 5.76 8.72
CA LEU A 251 -2.05 5.75 8.71
C LEU A 251 -1.53 7.19 8.73
N HIS A 252 -0.59 7.44 9.65
CA HIS A 252 0.26 8.62 9.61
C HIS A 252 1.64 8.21 9.11
N GLU A 253 1.90 8.48 7.83
CA GLU A 253 3.15 8.09 7.19
C GLU A 253 4.32 8.94 7.71
N PRO A 254 5.48 8.31 8.02
CA PRO A 254 6.68 9.04 8.36
C PRO A 254 7.27 9.71 7.12
N ASN A 255 7.93 10.84 7.30
CA ASN A 255 8.64 11.52 6.21
C ASN A 255 10.02 10.90 6.00
N LEU A 256 10.11 9.88 5.13
CA LEU A 256 11.36 9.21 4.81
C LEU A 256 12.13 10.00 3.73
N LEU A 257 13.27 10.57 4.10
CA LEU A 257 14.15 11.32 3.21
C LEU A 257 15.21 10.39 2.60
N ILE A 258 14.81 9.52 1.67
CA ILE A 258 15.72 8.52 1.06
C ILE A 258 16.43 9.05 -0.17
N TYR A 259 15.74 9.83 -1.02
CA TYR A 259 16.33 10.36 -2.22
C TYR A 259 17.23 11.57 -1.91
N THR A 260 18.49 11.47 -2.24
CA THR A 260 19.42 12.60 -2.20
C THR A 260 19.81 12.97 -3.63
N VAL A 261 19.41 14.15 -4.05
CA VAL A 261 20.01 14.75 -5.26
C VAL A 261 21.48 14.95 -4.95
N GLN A 262 22.37 14.17 -5.55
CA GLN A 262 23.73 14.65 -5.72
C GLN A 262 23.61 15.89 -6.59
N ARG A 263 23.54 17.06 -5.97
CA ARG A 263 23.99 18.27 -6.64
C ARG A 263 25.45 18.00 -6.97
N LYS A 264 25.73 17.43 -8.17
CA LYS A 264 27.03 17.62 -8.79
C LYS A 264 27.24 19.10 -8.59
N ALA A 265 28.26 19.46 -7.79
CA ALA A 265 28.70 20.83 -7.72
C ALA A 265 28.90 21.25 -9.19
N ARG A 266 27.91 21.97 -9.73
CA ARG A 266 28.03 22.63 -11.03
C ARG A 266 28.93 23.85 -10.81
N THR A 267 30.05 23.61 -10.20
CA THR A 267 31.23 24.42 -10.29
C THR A 267 31.79 24.14 -11.67
N SER A 268 31.06 24.60 -12.70
CA SER A 268 31.77 24.82 -13.95
C SER A 268 32.95 25.73 -13.58
N SER A 269 34.17 25.36 -13.96
CA SER A 269 35.36 26.18 -13.81
C SER A 269 35.09 27.66 -14.15
N THR A 270 34.17 27.91 -15.05
CA THR A 270 33.72 29.21 -15.51
C THR A 270 32.86 29.98 -14.50
N ALA A 271 31.96 29.34 -13.71
CA ALA A 271 31.18 30.04 -12.69
C ALA A 271 32.02 30.45 -11.49
N PHE A 272 32.98 29.60 -11.09
CA PHE A 272 33.95 29.89 -10.05
C PHE A 272 34.89 31.04 -10.45
N GLN A 273 35.29 31.14 -11.72
CA GLN A 273 36.05 32.26 -12.22
C GLN A 273 35.27 33.58 -12.10
N SER A 274 33.96 33.60 -12.41
CA SER A 274 33.15 34.79 -12.19
C SER A 274 33.07 35.18 -10.72
N LEU A 275 32.88 34.18 -9.83
CA LEU A 275 32.86 34.41 -8.38
C LEU A 275 34.20 34.94 -7.85
N SER A 276 35.32 34.38 -8.31
CA SER A 276 36.65 34.80 -7.90
C SER A 276 36.91 36.25 -8.28
N LEU A 277 36.57 36.65 -9.49
CA LEU A 277 36.70 38.04 -9.96
C LEU A 277 35.77 38.99 -9.17
N LEU A 278 34.55 38.57 -8.85
CA LEU A 278 33.64 39.36 -8.01
C LEU A 278 34.22 39.56 -6.60
N LYS A 279 34.78 38.52 -5.98
CA LYS A 279 35.44 38.58 -4.67
C LYS A 279 36.75 39.42 -4.69
N GLN A 280 37.37 39.61 -5.84
CA GLN A 280 38.48 40.51 -6.06
C GLN A 280 38.06 41.97 -6.22
N GLY A 281 36.74 42.27 -6.18
CA GLY A 281 36.18 43.60 -6.23
C GLY A 281 35.84 44.12 -7.62
N TYR A 282 35.96 43.29 -8.67
CA TYR A 282 35.56 43.70 -10.03
C TYR A 282 34.04 43.78 -10.16
N ARG A 283 33.54 44.82 -10.88
CA ARG A 283 32.12 45.01 -11.17
C ARG A 283 31.68 44.05 -12.27
N LEU A 284 30.37 43.72 -12.28
CA LEU A 284 29.80 42.77 -13.26
C LEU A 284 30.12 43.11 -14.72
N LYS A 285 30.16 44.41 -15.09
CA LYS A 285 30.53 44.85 -16.43
C LYS A 285 31.97 44.55 -16.75
N GLU A 286 32.91 44.85 -15.81
CA GLU A 286 34.34 44.59 -15.96
C GLU A 286 34.59 43.06 -16.08
N ILE A 287 33.90 42.25 -15.29
CA ILE A 287 33.95 40.78 -15.39
C ILE A 287 33.46 40.32 -16.76
N ALA A 288 32.39 40.96 -17.31
CA ALA A 288 31.85 40.64 -18.62
C ALA A 288 32.85 40.91 -19.73
N ASP A 289 33.51 42.07 -19.67
CA ASP A 289 34.49 42.50 -20.66
C ASP A 289 35.77 41.63 -20.58
N MET A 290 36.28 41.39 -19.38
CA MET A 290 37.47 40.53 -19.15
C MET A 290 37.26 39.10 -19.63
N ARG A 291 36.08 38.57 -19.41
CA ARG A 291 35.76 37.17 -19.77
C ARG A 291 35.09 37.03 -21.16
N LYS A 292 34.86 38.10 -21.86
CA LYS A 292 34.19 38.15 -23.18
C LYS A 292 32.86 37.42 -23.18
N ILE A 293 32.04 37.57 -22.12
CA ILE A 293 30.71 36.97 -21.96
C ILE A 293 29.70 38.03 -21.58
N THR A 294 28.40 37.73 -21.82
CA THR A 294 27.33 38.69 -21.52
C THR A 294 27.08 38.83 -20.01
N LEU A 295 26.61 40.01 -19.58
CA LEU A 295 26.16 40.26 -18.20
C LEU A 295 25.12 39.22 -17.74
N LYS A 296 24.21 38.84 -18.61
CA LYS A 296 23.21 37.80 -18.34
C LYS A 296 23.85 36.44 -18.00
N THR A 297 24.98 36.13 -18.65
CA THR A 297 25.73 34.89 -18.37
C THR A 297 26.42 34.97 -17.03
N ILE A 298 26.98 36.14 -16.64
CA ILE A 298 27.62 36.33 -15.34
C ILE A 298 26.58 36.21 -14.21
N VAL A 299 25.43 36.86 -14.32
CA VAL A 299 24.35 36.75 -13.35
C VAL A 299 23.91 35.30 -13.19
N ARG A 300 23.81 34.56 -14.30
CA ARG A 300 23.49 33.10 -14.26
C ARG A 300 24.61 32.30 -13.58
N HIS A 301 25.89 32.69 -13.71
CA HIS A 301 27.00 32.05 -13.02
C HIS A 301 27.00 32.34 -11.51
N LEU A 302 26.55 33.53 -11.09
CA LEU A 302 26.60 33.98 -9.70
C LEU A 302 25.37 33.56 -8.91
N ARG A 303 24.22 33.34 -9.58
CA ARG A 303 22.94 32.97 -8.94
C ARG A 303 23.03 31.75 -7.99
N PRO A 304 23.70 30.63 -8.34
CA PRO A 304 23.84 29.51 -7.42
C PRO A 304 24.58 29.86 -6.12
N PHE A 305 25.56 30.80 -6.20
CA PHE A 305 26.32 31.23 -5.02
C PHE A 305 25.53 32.22 -4.16
N MET A 306 24.57 32.94 -4.73
CA MET A 306 23.61 33.74 -3.98
C MET A 306 22.58 32.83 -3.26
N ASP A 307 22.06 31.83 -3.96
CA ASP A 307 21.12 30.84 -3.41
C ASP A 307 21.77 30.04 -2.24
N ASP A 308 23.09 29.83 -2.31
CA ASP A 308 23.89 29.15 -1.27
C ASP A 308 24.40 30.14 -0.17
N GLY A 309 24.04 31.42 -0.22
CA GLY A 309 24.42 32.44 0.78
C GLY A 309 25.94 32.80 0.81
N LEU A 310 26.66 32.46 -0.25
CA LEU A 310 28.13 32.76 -0.37
C LEU A 310 28.42 34.18 -0.83
N ILE A 311 27.43 34.86 -1.41
CA ILE A 311 27.47 36.25 -1.85
C ILE A 311 26.08 36.87 -1.66
N ASP A 312 26.04 38.15 -1.29
CA ASP A 312 24.82 38.92 -1.15
C ASP A 312 24.58 39.87 -2.33
N LEU A 313 23.37 40.42 -2.44
CA LEU A 313 23.05 41.47 -3.42
C LEU A 313 23.93 42.69 -3.28
N SER A 314 24.40 43.02 -2.06
CA SER A 314 25.35 44.11 -1.77
C SER A 314 26.73 43.87 -2.36
N ASP A 315 27.16 42.61 -2.55
CA ASP A 315 28.42 42.26 -3.20
C ASP A 315 28.33 42.46 -4.71
N ILE A 316 27.15 42.29 -5.27
CA ILE A 316 26.91 42.43 -6.70
C ILE A 316 26.67 43.88 -7.12
N PHE A 317 26.02 44.62 -6.25
CA PHE A 317 25.69 46.05 -6.42
C PHE A 317 26.26 46.84 -5.21
N PRO A 318 27.56 47.09 -5.14
CA PRO A 318 28.07 47.96 -4.10
C PRO A 318 27.43 49.32 -4.23
N ALA A 319 26.80 49.77 -3.15
CA ALA A 319 25.83 50.82 -3.07
C ALA A 319 26.28 52.13 -3.77
N ASP A 320 25.73 52.39 -4.92
CA ASP A 320 25.36 53.76 -5.29
C ASP A 320 23.96 53.98 -4.69
N ARG A 321 23.92 54.52 -3.44
CA ARG A 321 22.70 54.84 -2.66
C ARG A 321 21.78 55.90 -3.32
N LYS A 322 21.88 56.12 -4.65
CA LYS A 322 21.11 57.16 -5.36
C LYS A 322 19.85 56.63 -6.10
N TYR A 323 19.61 55.32 -6.14
CA TYR A 323 18.47 54.76 -6.89
C TYR A 323 17.54 53.81 -6.09
N LEU A 324 17.58 53.86 -4.74
CA LEU A 324 16.56 53.28 -3.89
C LEU A 324 15.78 54.43 -3.20
N ARG A 325 14.92 55.10 -3.96
CA ARG A 325 13.77 55.89 -3.51
C ARG A 325 12.61 55.52 -4.38
#